data_e96e5fba7b76e07b9479a69b65807b6a
#
_entry.id   e96e5fba7b76e07b9479a69b65807b6a
#
_cell.length_a   1.000
_cell.length_b   1.000
_cell.length_c   1.000
_cell.angle_alpha   90.00
_cell.angle_beta   90.00
_cell.angle_gamma   90.00
#
_symmetry.space_group_name_H-M   'P 1'
#
loop_
_entity.id
_entity.type
_entity.pdbx_description
1 polymer ?
#
loop_
_entity_poly.entity_id
_entity_poly.type
_entity_poly.pdbx_seq_one_letter_code
_entity_poly.pdbx_strand_id
1 'polypeptide(L)'
;MLTADALDQADALFDFFSGHGINNVGFNMEETEGENAQSTLERPDGERRYRAFLERLWQRMSERPGVMRLREFDGIASLACSDERLQNTDMNAPFAIVNVDARGQVSTFDPELLSVQTEAYGDFSFGNVLQHSLAELADTPKFQRVLAEISSGVERCRQSCGYFGLCGGGAGSNKYWEHGTFDCSVTQACRYRIQLVADVVLAGMEQQLGLVA
;
A
#
# COMPACT_ATOMS: atom_id res chain seq x y z
N MET A 1 11.08 -4.37 -6.99
CA MET A 1 10.88 -4.07 -5.56
C MET A 1 11.97 -3.12 -5.10
N LEU A 2 11.64 -2.08 -4.32
CA LEU A 2 12.62 -1.15 -3.74
C LEU A 2 13.07 -1.66 -2.37
N THR A 3 14.37 -1.85 -2.23
CA THR A 3 15.07 -2.15 -0.98
C THR A 3 15.94 -0.96 -0.58
N ALA A 4 16.54 -0.99 0.60
CA ALA A 4 17.45 0.09 1.04
C ALA A 4 18.61 0.36 0.06
N ASP A 5 19.08 -0.66 -0.65
CA ASP A 5 20.20 -0.50 -1.60
C ASP A 5 19.81 0.25 -2.88
N ALA A 6 18.51 0.26 -3.22
CA ALA A 6 18.01 0.99 -4.38
C ALA A 6 17.82 2.49 -4.11
N LEU A 7 17.77 2.93 -2.86
CA LEU A 7 17.42 4.31 -2.50
C LEU A 7 18.44 5.37 -2.94
N ASP A 8 19.66 4.98 -3.21
CA ASP A 8 20.69 5.91 -3.71
C ASP A 8 20.79 5.89 -5.25
N GLN A 9 19.88 5.16 -5.93
CA GLN A 9 19.92 4.90 -7.37
C GLN A 9 18.83 5.64 -8.17
N ALA A 10 18.24 6.72 -7.64
CA ALA A 10 17.13 7.43 -8.30
C ALA A 10 17.47 7.86 -9.74
N ASP A 11 18.66 8.46 -9.95
CA ASP A 11 19.12 8.87 -11.28
C ASP A 11 19.32 7.69 -12.22
N ALA A 12 19.96 6.64 -11.76
CA ALA A 12 20.25 5.46 -12.57
C ALA A 12 18.96 4.76 -13.00
N LEU A 13 17.97 4.65 -12.08
CA LEU A 13 16.66 4.08 -12.39
C LEU A 13 15.88 4.95 -13.38
N PHE A 14 15.87 6.28 -13.20
CA PHE A 14 15.24 7.19 -14.14
C PHE A 14 15.84 7.08 -15.53
N ASP A 15 17.19 7.09 -15.63
CA ASP A 15 17.89 6.99 -16.91
C ASP A 15 17.70 5.63 -17.57
N PHE A 16 17.65 4.53 -16.80
CA PHE A 16 17.37 3.20 -17.30
C PHE A 16 15.97 3.13 -17.93
N PHE A 17 14.91 3.47 -17.19
CA PHE A 17 13.54 3.38 -17.69
C PHE A 17 13.32 4.33 -18.88
N SER A 18 13.75 5.58 -18.79
CA SER A 18 13.60 6.56 -19.86
C SER A 18 14.41 6.17 -21.11
N GLY A 19 15.63 5.66 -20.94
CA GLY A 19 16.48 5.22 -22.04
C GLY A 19 15.95 4.00 -22.80
N HIS A 20 15.12 3.17 -22.14
CA HIS A 20 14.46 2.02 -22.76
C HIS A 20 13.02 2.30 -23.22
N GLY A 21 12.56 3.56 -23.15
CA GLY A 21 11.20 3.94 -23.54
C GLY A 21 10.11 3.40 -22.60
N ILE A 22 10.46 3.02 -21.38
CA ILE A 22 9.52 2.58 -20.34
C ILE A 22 9.01 3.83 -19.62
N ASN A 23 7.84 4.28 -19.98
CA ASN A 23 7.29 5.56 -19.53
C ASN A 23 6.23 5.45 -18.42
N ASN A 24 5.77 4.25 -18.08
CA ASN A 24 4.86 4.01 -16.94
C ASN A 24 5.55 3.07 -15.96
N VAL A 25 5.92 3.59 -14.80
CA VAL A 25 6.67 2.88 -13.77
C VAL A 25 5.87 2.89 -12.46
N GLY A 26 5.94 1.82 -11.69
CA GLY A 26 5.46 1.75 -10.32
C GLY A 26 6.48 0.99 -9.48
N PHE A 27 6.70 1.43 -8.26
CA PHE A 27 7.59 0.77 -7.32
C PHE A 27 6.82 0.07 -6.21
N ASN A 28 7.01 -1.22 -6.09
CA ASN A 28 6.64 -1.92 -4.87
C ASN A 28 7.82 -1.82 -3.90
N MET A 29 7.55 -1.36 -2.69
CA MET A 29 8.54 -1.33 -1.63
C MET A 29 8.69 -2.68 -0.98
N GLU A 30 9.84 -2.90 -0.38
CA GLU A 30 10.05 -4.05 0.48
C GLU A 30 9.27 -3.86 1.79
N GLU A 31 8.30 -4.72 2.02
CA GLU A 31 7.42 -4.71 3.18
C GLU A 31 7.74 -5.89 4.10
N THR A 32 7.42 -5.76 5.37
CA THR A 32 7.42 -6.86 6.32
C THR A 32 6.10 -7.61 6.14
N GLU A 33 6.14 -8.72 5.35
CA GLU A 33 4.95 -9.47 4.97
C GLU A 33 5.30 -10.89 4.52
N GLY A 34 4.52 -11.87 4.89
CA GLY A 34 4.71 -13.25 4.50
C GLY A 34 6.05 -13.83 4.96
N GLU A 35 6.84 -14.32 4.01
CA GLU A 35 8.18 -14.85 4.27
C GLU A 35 9.23 -13.76 4.56
N ASN A 36 8.94 -12.51 4.23
CA ASN A 36 9.84 -11.39 4.51
C ASN A 36 9.60 -10.86 5.92
N ALA A 37 10.25 -11.45 6.91
CA ALA A 37 10.07 -11.12 8.31
C ALA A 37 10.64 -9.75 8.72
N GLN A 38 11.44 -9.09 7.86
CA GLN A 38 12.05 -7.79 8.16
C GLN A 38 12.40 -7.03 6.88
N SER A 39 11.93 -5.81 6.76
CA SER A 39 12.29 -4.93 5.66
C SER A 39 13.67 -4.28 5.87
N THR A 40 14.49 -4.21 4.81
CA THR A 40 15.75 -3.45 4.83
C THR A 40 15.52 -1.94 5.00
N LEU A 41 14.29 -1.47 4.77
CA LEU A 41 13.88 -0.07 4.96
C LEU A 41 13.69 0.30 6.45
N GLU A 42 13.65 -0.66 7.37
CA GLU A 42 13.53 -0.43 8.84
C GLU A 42 14.80 0.15 9.50
N ARG A 43 15.75 0.61 8.71
CA ARG A 43 16.95 1.28 9.21
C ARG A 43 16.61 2.68 9.74
N PRO A 44 17.36 3.20 10.73
CA PRO A 44 17.11 4.54 11.29
C PRO A 44 17.13 5.69 10.28
N ASP A 45 17.83 5.51 9.15
CA ASP A 45 17.93 6.50 8.06
C ASP A 45 17.02 6.18 6.87
N GLY A 46 16.23 5.10 6.93
CA GLY A 46 15.41 4.60 5.83
C GLY A 46 14.42 5.65 5.30
N GLU A 47 13.63 6.25 6.17
CA GLU A 47 12.65 7.29 5.77
C GLU A 47 13.34 8.49 5.11
N ARG A 48 14.44 8.97 5.67
CA ARG A 48 15.18 10.10 5.11
C ARG A 48 15.73 9.79 3.72
N ARG A 49 16.31 8.61 3.53
CA ARG A 49 16.85 8.17 2.23
C ARG A 49 15.74 7.96 1.23
N TYR A 50 14.63 7.36 1.64
CA TYR A 50 13.48 7.16 0.75
C TYR A 50 12.85 8.49 0.33
N ARG A 51 12.70 9.44 1.25
CA ARG A 51 12.27 10.80 0.90
C ARG A 51 13.20 11.43 -0.13
N ALA A 52 14.51 11.40 0.08
CA ALA A 52 15.51 11.94 -0.86
C ALA A 52 15.43 11.25 -2.24
N PHE A 53 15.19 9.92 -2.28
CA PHE A 53 14.96 9.17 -3.50
C PHE A 53 13.71 9.67 -4.26
N LEU A 54 12.60 9.86 -3.57
CA LEU A 54 11.35 10.36 -4.17
C LEU A 54 11.51 11.80 -4.66
N GLU A 55 12.13 12.68 -3.86
CA GLU A 55 12.40 14.08 -4.23
C GLU A 55 13.28 14.16 -5.48
N ARG A 56 14.30 13.29 -5.57
CA ARG A 56 15.16 13.23 -6.75
C ARG A 56 14.41 12.74 -7.99
N LEU A 57 13.56 11.74 -7.87
CA LEU A 57 12.70 11.30 -8.98
C LEU A 57 11.73 12.40 -9.41
N TRP A 58 11.09 13.08 -8.46
CA TRP A 58 10.20 14.21 -8.75
C TRP A 58 10.94 15.30 -9.53
N GLN A 59 12.13 15.67 -9.10
CA GLN A 59 12.96 16.64 -9.80
C GLN A 59 13.26 16.19 -11.24
N ARG A 60 13.74 14.96 -11.45
CA ARG A 60 14.06 14.43 -12.78
C ARG A 60 12.85 14.42 -13.72
N MET A 61 11.69 14.04 -13.19
CA MET A 61 10.43 14.04 -13.95
C MET A 61 9.98 15.46 -14.30
N SER A 62 10.18 16.43 -13.40
CA SER A 62 9.87 17.84 -13.64
C SER A 62 10.82 18.48 -14.68
N GLU A 63 12.11 18.10 -14.69
CA GLU A 63 13.09 18.54 -15.70
C GLU A 63 12.82 17.98 -17.10
N ARG A 64 12.16 16.80 -17.19
CA ARG A 64 11.86 16.08 -18.43
C ARG A 64 10.40 15.60 -18.48
N PRO A 65 9.43 16.54 -18.61
CA PRO A 65 8.01 16.21 -18.57
C PRO A 65 7.61 15.21 -19.66
N GLY A 66 6.77 14.24 -19.29
CA GLY A 66 6.22 13.24 -20.21
C GLY A 66 7.15 12.07 -20.56
N VAL A 67 8.41 12.09 -20.12
CA VAL A 67 9.36 11.00 -20.39
C VAL A 67 9.07 9.78 -19.53
N MET A 68 8.71 10.00 -18.25
CA MET A 68 8.34 8.93 -17.31
C MET A 68 7.20 9.43 -16.43
N ARG A 69 6.31 8.50 -16.06
CA ARG A 69 5.25 8.67 -15.07
C ARG A 69 5.46 7.66 -13.96
N LEU A 70 5.27 8.10 -12.73
CA LEU A 70 5.34 7.21 -11.57
C LEU A 70 3.93 7.02 -11.00
N ARG A 71 3.45 5.78 -10.98
CA ARG A 71 2.10 5.41 -10.52
C ARG A 71 1.76 6.01 -9.16
N GLU A 72 2.70 5.97 -8.23
CA GLU A 72 2.53 6.46 -6.86
C GLU A 72 2.33 7.99 -6.84
N PHE A 73 3.07 8.73 -7.67
CA PHE A 73 2.92 10.18 -7.77
C PHE A 73 1.60 10.57 -8.44
N ASP A 74 1.28 9.90 -9.55
CA ASP A 74 0.04 10.16 -10.29
C ASP A 74 -1.20 9.87 -9.42
N GLY A 75 -1.18 8.81 -8.63
CA GLY A 75 -2.27 8.46 -7.72
C GLY A 75 -2.53 9.54 -6.67
N ILE A 76 -1.49 10.02 -6.00
CA ILE A 76 -1.61 11.09 -4.98
C ILE A 76 -2.02 12.41 -5.65
N ALA A 77 -1.38 12.79 -6.76
CA ALA A 77 -1.69 14.05 -7.47
C ALA A 77 -3.15 14.07 -7.96
N SER A 78 -3.66 12.95 -8.49
CA SER A 78 -5.05 12.83 -8.92
C SER A 78 -6.04 13.04 -7.77
N LEU A 79 -5.82 12.40 -6.63
CA LEU A 79 -6.66 12.58 -5.44
C LEU A 79 -6.55 13.99 -4.85
N ALA A 80 -5.35 14.59 -4.86
CA ALA A 80 -5.14 15.95 -4.38
C ALA A 80 -5.88 17.00 -5.24
N CYS A 81 -5.98 16.75 -6.56
CA CYS A 81 -6.67 17.64 -7.52
C CYS A 81 -8.17 17.34 -7.66
N SER A 82 -8.72 16.38 -6.92
CA SER A 82 -10.13 16.02 -6.96
C SER A 82 -10.82 16.27 -5.63
N ASP A 83 -12.16 16.26 -5.64
CA ASP A 83 -12.98 16.27 -4.42
C ASP A 83 -13.14 14.85 -3.82
N GLU A 84 -12.60 13.84 -4.48
CA GLU A 84 -12.68 12.46 -4.02
C GLU A 84 -11.80 12.23 -2.80
N ARG A 85 -12.33 11.46 -1.85
CA ARG A 85 -11.60 10.99 -0.68
C ARG A 85 -11.90 9.53 -0.47
N LEU A 86 -10.85 8.72 -0.41
CA LEU A 86 -10.98 7.28 -0.19
C LEU A 86 -11.60 7.00 1.17
N GLN A 87 -12.50 6.02 1.22
CA GLN A 87 -13.14 5.55 2.45
C GLN A 87 -12.66 4.14 2.84
N ASN A 88 -12.20 3.40 1.85
CA ASN A 88 -11.64 2.05 1.94
C ASN A 88 -10.71 1.80 0.75
N THR A 89 -10.11 0.63 0.71
CA THR A 89 -9.35 0.09 -0.43
C THR A 89 -9.90 -1.28 -0.80
N ASP A 90 -9.52 -1.81 -1.95
CA ASP A 90 -9.79 -3.20 -2.33
C ASP A 90 -9.18 -4.21 -1.35
N MET A 91 -8.07 -3.88 -0.69
CA MET A 91 -7.40 -4.71 0.31
C MET A 91 -8.04 -4.68 1.71
N ASN A 92 -9.03 -3.82 1.96
CA ASN A 92 -9.77 -3.79 3.22
C ASN A 92 -11.30 -3.84 3.03
N ALA A 93 -11.78 -3.75 1.79
CA ALA A 93 -13.18 -3.97 1.45
C ALA A 93 -13.46 -5.46 1.21
N PRO A 94 -14.49 -6.03 1.83
CA PRO A 94 -14.80 -7.45 1.69
C PRO A 94 -15.14 -7.81 0.25
N PHE A 95 -14.57 -8.90 -0.25
CA PHE A 95 -14.77 -9.42 -1.61
C PHE A 95 -14.45 -8.46 -2.77
N ALA A 96 -13.80 -7.32 -2.52
CA ALA A 96 -13.22 -6.52 -3.59
C ALA A 96 -12.07 -7.28 -4.28
N ILE A 97 -11.32 -8.06 -3.51
CA ILE A 97 -10.37 -9.07 -4.00
C ILE A 97 -10.89 -10.45 -3.53
N VAL A 98 -10.91 -11.41 -4.43
CA VAL A 98 -11.23 -12.82 -4.13
C VAL A 98 -10.07 -13.68 -4.60
N ASN A 99 -9.45 -14.39 -3.67
CA ASN A 99 -8.35 -15.30 -3.96
C ASN A 99 -8.84 -16.75 -3.81
N VAL A 100 -8.46 -17.60 -4.76
CA VAL A 100 -8.81 -19.01 -4.75
C VAL A 100 -7.55 -19.83 -4.96
N ASP A 101 -7.26 -20.73 -4.03
CA ASP A 101 -6.13 -21.64 -4.19
C ASP A 101 -6.45 -22.83 -5.12
N ALA A 102 -5.46 -23.66 -5.40
CA ALA A 102 -5.60 -24.84 -6.27
C ALA A 102 -6.56 -25.91 -5.73
N ARG A 103 -6.96 -25.83 -4.46
CA ARG A 103 -7.93 -26.74 -3.81
C ARG A 103 -9.33 -26.12 -3.73
N GLY A 104 -9.50 -24.90 -4.25
CA GLY A 104 -10.76 -24.16 -4.21
C GLY A 104 -10.99 -23.41 -2.90
N GLN A 105 -10.01 -23.32 -2.00
CA GLN A 105 -10.12 -22.52 -0.77
C GLN A 105 -10.16 -21.03 -1.11
N VAL A 106 -11.05 -20.31 -0.45
CA VAL A 106 -11.31 -18.89 -0.74
C VAL A 106 -10.81 -18.01 0.39
N SER A 107 -10.02 -17.02 0.07
CA SER A 107 -9.74 -15.87 0.93
C SER A 107 -10.18 -14.56 0.27
N THR A 108 -10.24 -13.50 1.03
CA THR A 108 -10.55 -12.15 0.55
C THR A 108 -9.69 -11.13 1.29
N PHE A 109 -9.85 -9.87 0.93
CA PHE A 109 -9.07 -8.70 1.34
C PHE A 109 -7.73 -8.64 0.62
N ASP A 110 -6.73 -9.36 1.07
CA ASP A 110 -5.37 -9.29 0.54
C ASP A 110 -4.90 -10.68 0.08
N PRO A 111 -4.30 -10.80 -1.12
CA PRO A 111 -3.71 -12.06 -1.59
C PRO A 111 -2.68 -12.66 -0.64
N GLU A 112 -1.93 -11.82 0.08
CA GLU A 112 -0.89 -12.24 1.02
C GLU A 112 -1.43 -12.96 2.26
N LEU A 113 -2.76 -12.95 2.47
CA LEU A 113 -3.42 -13.73 3.53
C LEU A 113 -3.75 -15.16 3.10
N LEU A 114 -3.72 -15.47 1.80
CA LEU A 114 -4.02 -16.82 1.31
C LEU A 114 -2.95 -17.82 1.78
N SER A 115 -3.40 -18.93 2.35
CA SER A 115 -2.56 -20.01 2.87
C SER A 115 -1.70 -19.69 4.10
N VAL A 116 -1.84 -18.48 4.66
CA VAL A 116 -1.18 -18.12 5.93
C VAL A 116 -1.81 -18.91 7.08
N GLN A 117 -0.96 -19.44 7.98
CA GLN A 117 -1.38 -20.14 9.20
C GLN A 117 -0.98 -19.33 10.41
N THR A 118 -1.94 -19.06 11.28
CA THR A 118 -1.73 -18.24 12.48
C THR A 118 -2.35 -18.90 13.71
N GLU A 119 -1.80 -18.62 14.88
CA GLU A 119 -2.38 -19.11 16.13
C GLU A 119 -3.71 -18.42 16.44
N ALA A 120 -3.82 -17.12 16.16
CA ALA A 120 -4.98 -16.30 16.51
C ALA A 120 -6.19 -16.53 15.60
N TYR A 121 -5.97 -16.77 14.29
CA TYR A 121 -7.04 -16.81 13.27
C TYR A 121 -7.13 -18.16 12.56
N GLY A 122 -6.21 -19.10 12.81
CA GLY A 122 -6.03 -20.29 12.00
C GLY A 122 -5.50 -19.92 10.62
N ASP A 123 -6.08 -20.46 9.56
CA ASP A 123 -5.87 -19.97 8.19
C ASP A 123 -6.81 -18.78 7.88
N PHE A 124 -6.59 -18.09 6.78
CA PHE A 124 -7.50 -17.04 6.26
C PHE A 124 -8.40 -17.56 5.14
N SER A 125 -8.63 -18.86 5.07
CA SER A 125 -9.66 -19.43 4.21
C SER A 125 -11.03 -19.33 4.90
N PHE A 126 -12.01 -18.80 4.18
CA PHE A 126 -13.38 -18.63 4.68
C PHE A 126 -14.33 -19.72 4.18
N GLY A 127 -13.85 -20.59 3.30
CA GLY A 127 -14.55 -21.76 2.76
C GLY A 127 -14.03 -22.15 1.39
N ASN A 128 -14.84 -22.85 0.58
CA ASN A 128 -14.42 -23.45 -0.68
C ASN A 128 -15.45 -23.17 -1.79
N VAL A 129 -14.97 -22.71 -2.97
CA VAL A 129 -15.83 -22.38 -4.13
C VAL A 129 -16.63 -23.54 -4.67
N LEU A 130 -16.20 -24.79 -4.40
CA LEU A 130 -16.92 -25.99 -4.81
C LEU A 130 -18.10 -26.35 -3.90
N GLN A 131 -18.20 -25.68 -2.74
CA GLN A 131 -19.16 -26.01 -1.68
C GLN A 131 -20.02 -24.83 -1.25
N HIS A 132 -19.51 -23.59 -1.42
CA HIS A 132 -20.13 -22.38 -0.89
C HIS A 132 -20.20 -21.28 -1.96
N SER A 133 -21.26 -20.51 -1.92
CA SER A 133 -21.33 -19.20 -2.57
C SER A 133 -20.58 -18.14 -1.76
N LEU A 134 -20.23 -17.01 -2.38
CA LEU A 134 -19.58 -15.89 -1.67
C LEU A 134 -20.48 -15.31 -0.56
N ALA A 135 -21.79 -15.36 -0.73
CA ALA A 135 -22.73 -14.92 0.30
C ALA A 135 -22.66 -15.79 1.55
N GLU A 136 -22.61 -17.12 1.38
CA GLU A 136 -22.46 -18.07 2.51
C GLU A 136 -21.10 -17.89 3.22
N LEU A 137 -20.03 -17.56 2.46
CA LEU A 137 -18.73 -17.27 3.05
C LEU A 137 -18.77 -16.02 3.92
N ALA A 138 -19.50 -14.98 3.49
CA ALA A 138 -19.68 -13.73 4.24
C ALA A 138 -20.38 -13.95 5.59
N ASP A 139 -21.23 -14.95 5.70
CA ASP A 139 -22.00 -15.24 6.93
C ASP A 139 -21.21 -16.11 7.93
N THR A 140 -20.01 -16.57 7.59
CA THR A 140 -19.23 -17.40 8.51
C THR A 140 -18.73 -16.60 9.71
N PRO A 141 -18.74 -17.17 10.94
CA PRO A 141 -18.23 -16.46 12.13
C PRO A 141 -16.76 -16.04 12.00
N LYS A 142 -15.95 -16.82 11.31
CA LYS A 142 -14.55 -16.53 11.05
C LYS A 142 -14.39 -15.29 10.16
N PHE A 143 -15.15 -15.23 9.05
CA PHE A 143 -15.14 -14.07 8.18
C PHE A 143 -15.59 -12.81 8.94
N GLN A 144 -16.71 -12.88 9.67
CA GLN A 144 -17.25 -11.76 10.43
C GLN A 144 -16.28 -11.23 11.49
N ARG A 145 -15.53 -12.12 12.16
CA ARG A 145 -14.48 -11.73 13.11
C ARG A 145 -13.37 -10.93 12.40
N VAL A 146 -12.82 -11.46 11.30
CA VAL A 146 -11.74 -10.80 10.55
C VAL A 146 -12.20 -9.47 9.99
N LEU A 147 -13.41 -9.42 9.41
CA LEU A 147 -14.01 -8.18 8.90
C LEU A 147 -14.18 -7.13 9.99
N ALA A 148 -14.64 -7.52 11.19
CA ALA A 148 -14.81 -6.59 12.30
C ALA A 148 -13.47 -5.98 12.75
N GLU A 149 -12.42 -6.78 12.83
CA GLU A 149 -11.08 -6.30 13.22
C GLU A 149 -10.44 -5.42 12.13
N ILE A 150 -10.55 -5.79 10.84
CA ILE A 150 -10.10 -4.94 9.72
C ILE A 150 -10.85 -3.60 9.75
N SER A 151 -12.19 -3.64 9.92
CA SER A 151 -13.03 -2.44 9.98
C SER A 151 -12.65 -1.55 11.16
N SER A 152 -12.36 -2.12 12.32
CA SER A 152 -11.87 -1.38 13.49
C SER A 152 -10.53 -0.68 13.19
N GLY A 153 -9.59 -1.38 12.55
CA GLY A 153 -8.32 -0.79 12.15
C GLY A 153 -8.46 0.31 11.11
N VAL A 154 -9.41 0.20 10.16
CA VAL A 154 -9.73 1.28 9.22
C VAL A 154 -10.30 2.48 9.94
N GLU A 155 -11.21 2.27 10.90
CA GLU A 155 -11.79 3.36 11.70
C GLU A 155 -10.76 4.06 12.57
N ARG A 156 -9.79 3.35 13.17
CA ARG A 156 -8.64 3.97 13.84
C ARG A 156 -7.85 4.89 12.93
N CYS A 157 -7.58 4.45 11.68
CA CYS A 157 -6.94 5.30 10.67
C CYS A 157 -7.79 6.54 10.37
N ARG A 158 -9.11 6.39 10.20
CA ARG A 158 -10.05 7.50 9.94
C ARG A 158 -10.00 8.56 11.03
N GLN A 159 -9.94 8.12 12.29
CA GLN A 159 -9.97 9.02 13.44
C GLN A 159 -8.64 9.72 13.72
N SER A 160 -7.50 9.10 13.36
CA SER A 160 -6.20 9.57 13.81
C SER A 160 -5.22 9.97 12.73
N CYS A 161 -5.47 9.61 11.46
CA CYS A 161 -4.51 9.81 10.38
C CYS A 161 -4.92 10.90 9.41
N GLY A 162 -4.11 11.96 9.29
CA GLY A 162 -4.35 13.06 8.34
C GLY A 162 -4.31 12.65 6.85
N TYR A 163 -3.72 11.50 6.54
CA TYR A 163 -3.63 10.96 5.17
C TYR A 163 -4.77 9.99 4.84
N PHE A 164 -5.76 9.80 5.72
CA PHE A 164 -6.81 8.79 5.54
C PHE A 164 -7.52 8.94 4.19
N GLY A 165 -7.87 10.17 3.80
CA GLY A 165 -8.55 10.45 2.53
C GLY A 165 -7.74 10.10 1.26
N LEU A 166 -6.42 9.93 1.39
CA LEU A 166 -5.53 9.51 0.31
C LEU A 166 -5.29 8.01 0.27
N CYS A 167 -5.59 7.27 1.36
CA CYS A 167 -5.27 5.85 1.45
C CYS A 167 -6.44 4.93 1.81
N GLY A 168 -7.54 5.44 2.37
CA GLY A 168 -8.70 4.63 2.74
C GLY A 168 -8.45 3.57 3.83
N GLY A 169 -7.40 3.73 4.66
CA GLY A 169 -7.11 2.85 5.80
C GLY A 169 -6.08 1.74 5.55
N GLY A 170 -5.53 1.67 4.34
CA GLY A 170 -4.44 0.74 3.99
C GLY A 170 -4.83 -0.73 3.92
N ALA A 171 -3.85 -1.62 3.76
CA ALA A 171 -4.04 -3.06 3.73
C ALA A 171 -4.11 -3.66 5.14
N GLY A 172 -5.02 -4.61 5.33
CA GLY A 172 -5.12 -5.36 6.58
C GLY A 172 -3.91 -6.26 6.80
N SER A 173 -3.38 -6.87 5.73
CA SER A 173 -2.19 -7.72 5.78
C SER A 173 -0.99 -7.02 6.39
N ASN A 174 -0.65 -5.80 5.95
CA ASN A 174 0.44 -5.02 6.51
C ASN A 174 0.25 -4.78 8.02
N LYS A 175 -0.98 -4.47 8.46
CA LYS A 175 -1.28 -4.32 9.89
C LYS A 175 -1.01 -5.61 10.66
N TYR A 176 -1.48 -6.72 10.12
CA TYR A 176 -1.28 -8.01 10.75
C TYR A 176 0.21 -8.40 10.84
N TRP A 177 0.95 -8.28 9.73
CA TRP A 177 2.36 -8.66 9.71
C TRP A 177 3.27 -7.79 10.56
N GLU A 178 2.99 -6.48 10.63
CA GLU A 178 3.79 -5.55 11.44
C GLU A 178 3.41 -5.54 12.92
N HIS A 179 2.14 -5.81 13.26
CA HIS A 179 1.62 -5.62 14.62
C HIS A 179 0.93 -6.85 15.25
N GLY A 180 0.76 -7.94 14.47
CA GLY A 180 0.07 -9.15 14.94
C GLY A 180 -1.46 -8.98 15.06
N THR A 181 -2.03 -7.86 14.57
CA THR A 181 -3.47 -7.56 14.66
C THR A 181 -3.90 -6.70 13.48
N PHE A 182 -5.16 -6.86 13.05
CA PHE A 182 -5.78 -5.95 12.08
C PHE A 182 -6.26 -4.64 12.73
N ASP A 183 -6.51 -4.64 14.06
CA ASP A 183 -7.04 -3.51 14.82
C ASP A 183 -5.92 -2.55 15.25
N CYS A 184 -5.24 -1.96 14.27
CA CYS A 184 -4.25 -0.91 14.48
C CYS A 184 -4.34 0.15 13.37
N SER A 185 -3.59 1.26 13.51
CA SER A 185 -3.62 2.36 12.54
C SER A 185 -2.38 2.38 11.65
N VAL A 186 -1.30 2.99 12.12
CA VAL A 186 -0.10 3.26 11.32
C VAL A 186 0.74 2.01 11.21
N THR A 187 1.22 1.75 9.97
CA THR A 187 2.20 0.72 9.64
C THR A 187 3.40 1.38 8.97
N GLN A 188 4.54 0.71 8.95
CA GLN A 188 5.68 1.14 8.16
C GLN A 188 5.32 1.16 6.67
N ALA A 189 4.63 0.12 6.19
CA ALA A 189 4.15 0.07 4.82
C ALA A 189 3.34 1.32 4.46
N CYS A 190 2.37 1.75 5.27
CA CYS A 190 1.61 2.96 4.99
C CYS A 190 2.46 4.24 5.07
N ARG A 191 3.45 4.28 5.97
CA ARG A 191 4.39 5.40 6.08
C ARG A 191 5.14 5.62 4.77
N TYR A 192 5.69 4.56 4.19
CA TYR A 192 6.45 4.62 2.95
C TYR A 192 5.57 4.77 1.71
N ARG A 193 4.50 3.97 1.58
CA ARG A 193 3.67 3.95 0.36
C ARG A 193 2.77 5.17 0.21
N ILE A 194 2.34 5.78 1.33
CA ILE A 194 1.35 6.86 1.30
C ILE A 194 1.92 8.16 1.85
N GLN A 195 2.37 8.17 3.11
CA GLN A 195 2.67 9.44 3.78
C GLN A 195 3.87 10.15 3.17
N LEU A 196 5.00 9.44 3.01
CA LEU A 196 6.21 10.03 2.39
C LEU A 196 5.99 10.40 0.93
N VAL A 197 5.24 9.59 0.18
CA VAL A 197 4.89 9.90 -1.22
C VAL A 197 4.00 11.14 -1.28
N ALA A 198 2.97 11.21 -0.44
CA ALA A 198 2.07 12.37 -0.37
C ALA A 198 2.82 13.65 -0.01
N ASP A 199 3.68 13.59 1.00
CA ASP A 199 4.51 14.75 1.40
C ASP A 199 5.33 15.30 0.22
N VAL A 200 6.00 14.42 -0.53
CA VAL A 200 6.85 14.83 -1.66
C VAL A 200 6.02 15.37 -2.82
N VAL A 201 4.91 14.69 -3.17
CA VAL A 201 4.04 15.11 -4.27
C VAL A 201 3.39 16.46 -3.96
N LEU A 202 2.81 16.62 -2.76
CA LEU A 202 2.14 17.85 -2.38
C LEU A 202 3.12 19.04 -2.32
N ALA A 203 4.30 18.85 -1.72
CA ALA A 203 5.34 19.87 -1.70
C ALA A 203 5.81 20.25 -3.12
N GLY A 204 6.00 19.26 -4.00
CA GLY A 204 6.38 19.50 -5.39
C GLY A 204 5.30 20.23 -6.19
N MET A 205 4.02 19.89 -5.98
CA MET A 205 2.90 20.60 -6.61
C MET A 205 2.78 22.05 -6.10
N GLU A 206 2.90 22.30 -4.80
CA GLU A 206 2.89 23.62 -4.21
C GLU A 206 4.00 24.50 -4.79
N GLN A 207 5.20 23.96 -4.95
CA GLN A 207 6.32 24.65 -5.56
C GLN A 207 6.04 24.99 -7.05
N GLN A 208 5.51 24.04 -7.83
CA GLN A 208 5.17 24.27 -9.24
C GLN A 208 4.05 25.31 -9.42
N LEU A 209 3.14 25.41 -8.47
CA LEU A 209 2.05 26.39 -8.46
C LEU A 209 2.47 27.75 -7.87
N GLY A 210 3.69 27.88 -7.35
CA GLY A 210 4.18 29.10 -6.71
C GLY A 210 3.49 29.43 -5.39
N LEU A 211 2.95 28.42 -4.70
CA LEU A 211 2.26 28.59 -3.41
C LEU A 211 3.21 28.65 -2.21
N VAL A 212 4.45 28.20 -2.40
CA VAL A 212 5.54 28.27 -1.43
C VAL A 212 6.78 28.87 -2.10
N ALA A 213 7.55 29.65 -1.33
CA ALA A 213 8.77 30.32 -1.79
C ALA A 213 9.99 29.39 -1.67
#